data_f962fce95b3fe18193534692aa2f40a8
#
_entry.id   f962fce95b3fe18193534692aa2f40a8
#
_cell.length_a   1.000
_cell.length_b   1.000
_cell.length_c   1.000
_cell.angle_alpha   90.00
_cell.angle_beta   90.00
_cell.angle_gamma   90.00
#
_symmetry.space_group_name_H-M   'P 1'
#
loop_
_entity.id
_entity.type
_entity.pdbx_description
1 polymer ?
#
loop_
_entity_poly.entity_id
_entity_poly.type
_entity_poly.pdbx_seq_one_letter_code
_entity_poly.pdbx_strand_id
1 'polypeptide(L)'
;MTRRLVAEAVGTAFLVAVVVGSGIAGARLSDSAGLALLINAFATGAGLVALILALGPISGAQFNPAVTLCDAWLGGLRWSEAAAYCVAQVTGACAGAIAANAMYGLAPVQVSHHVRSAPALWGSETLATFGLLLVIWGCVRAGRSGSTAVAVGAYIAAAYFFTSSTSFANPAVTLGRTLTDTFSGIRPADVVAFIPAQLVGAAAATALMRWLYPQLPARAGQAVVAHEQPRDRSAGAAGRPAGVRRTRL
;
A
#
# COMPACT_ATOMS: atom_id res chain seq x y z
N MET A 1 5.88 -2.67 17.95
CA MET A 1 4.57 -2.79 17.29
C MET A 1 3.86 -1.44 17.15
N THR A 2 3.63 -0.67 18.21
CA THR A 2 2.89 0.62 18.17
C THR A 2 3.38 1.59 17.09
N ARG A 3 4.69 1.86 16.99
CA ARG A 3 5.24 2.76 15.97
C ARG A 3 4.92 2.32 14.54
N ARG A 4 4.94 1.00 14.28
CA ARG A 4 4.60 0.42 12.98
C ARG A 4 3.13 0.63 12.65
N LEU A 5 2.23 0.40 13.61
CA LEU A 5 0.79 0.63 13.43
C LEU A 5 0.46 2.10 13.18
N VAL A 6 1.13 3.01 13.89
CA VAL A 6 0.96 4.46 13.65
C VAL A 6 1.45 4.83 12.25
N ALA A 7 2.59 4.29 11.79
CA ALA A 7 3.09 4.54 10.44
C ALA A 7 2.14 4.02 9.37
N GLU A 8 1.55 2.83 9.54
CA GLU A 8 0.54 2.28 8.63
C GLU A 8 -0.74 3.13 8.62
N ALA A 9 -1.24 3.54 9.79
CA ALA A 9 -2.44 4.38 9.88
C ALA A 9 -2.22 5.75 9.23
N VAL A 10 -1.11 6.43 9.57
CA VAL A 10 -0.77 7.75 9.03
C VAL A 10 -0.49 7.66 7.53
N GLY A 11 0.30 6.68 7.08
CA GLY A 11 0.60 6.48 5.67
C GLY A 11 -0.63 6.20 4.84
N THR A 12 -1.55 5.34 5.33
CA THR A 12 -2.81 5.08 4.64
C THR A 12 -3.75 6.29 4.66
N ALA A 13 -3.76 7.07 5.74
CA ALA A 13 -4.54 8.30 5.81
C ALA A 13 -4.06 9.31 4.74
N PHE A 14 -2.76 9.56 4.66
CA PHE A 14 -2.21 10.44 3.62
C PHE A 14 -2.43 9.87 2.21
N LEU A 15 -2.28 8.57 2.01
CA LEU A 15 -2.58 7.95 0.72
C LEU A 15 -4.02 8.23 0.28
N VAL A 16 -5.01 7.98 1.14
CA VAL A 16 -6.42 8.23 0.80
C VAL A 16 -6.72 9.72 0.67
N ALA A 17 -6.10 10.57 1.51
CA ALA A 17 -6.22 12.02 1.35
C ALA A 17 -5.69 12.50 -0.01
N VAL A 18 -4.57 11.94 -0.49
CA VAL A 18 -4.04 12.23 -1.83
C VAL A 18 -5.02 11.76 -2.90
N VAL A 19 -5.51 10.51 -2.83
CA VAL A 19 -6.44 9.94 -3.82
C VAL A 19 -7.74 10.75 -3.89
N VAL A 20 -8.35 11.03 -2.75
CA VAL A 20 -9.63 11.76 -2.70
C VAL A 20 -9.41 13.24 -3.04
N GLY A 21 -8.43 13.88 -2.42
CA GLY A 21 -8.15 15.30 -2.61
C GLY A 21 -7.76 15.63 -4.05
N SER A 22 -6.86 14.85 -4.67
CA SER A 22 -6.49 15.09 -6.07
C SER A 22 -7.62 14.77 -7.04
N GLY A 23 -8.52 13.82 -6.71
CA GLY A 23 -9.73 13.58 -7.47
C GLY A 23 -10.69 14.77 -7.43
N ILE A 24 -10.89 15.38 -6.25
CA ILE A 24 -11.69 16.60 -6.10
C ILE A 24 -11.03 17.78 -6.84
N ALA A 25 -9.71 17.95 -6.69
CA ALA A 25 -8.97 19.01 -7.38
C ALA A 25 -9.10 18.88 -8.90
N GLY A 26 -8.87 17.68 -9.44
CA GLY A 26 -8.96 17.42 -10.87
C GLY A 26 -10.34 17.74 -11.44
N ALA A 27 -11.41 17.31 -10.73
CA ALA A 27 -12.79 17.58 -11.14
C ALA A 27 -13.18 19.07 -11.01
N ARG A 28 -12.54 19.84 -10.12
CA ARG A 28 -12.77 21.29 -9.99
C ARG A 28 -11.97 22.13 -10.98
N LEU A 29 -10.81 21.64 -11.42
CA LEU A 29 -9.89 22.36 -12.31
C LEU A 29 -10.22 22.16 -13.78
N SER A 30 -10.99 21.13 -14.13
CA SER A 30 -11.31 20.81 -15.52
C SER A 30 -12.58 19.99 -15.64
N ASP A 31 -13.37 20.29 -16.67
CA ASP A 31 -14.53 19.51 -17.09
C ASP A 31 -14.14 18.22 -17.83
N SER A 32 -12.86 18.06 -18.16
CA SER A 32 -12.35 16.86 -18.80
C SER A 32 -12.10 15.75 -17.77
N ALA A 33 -12.91 14.68 -17.84
CA ALA A 33 -12.71 13.49 -17.02
C ALA A 33 -11.31 12.87 -17.20
N GLY A 34 -10.75 12.95 -18.42
CA GLY A 34 -9.41 12.47 -18.71
C GLY A 34 -8.32 13.27 -18.01
N LEU A 35 -8.45 14.59 -17.95
CA LEU A 35 -7.50 15.44 -17.22
C LEU A 35 -7.64 15.25 -15.70
N ALA A 36 -8.87 15.14 -15.19
CA ALA A 36 -9.11 14.83 -13.78
C ALA A 36 -8.46 13.49 -13.40
N LEU A 37 -8.60 12.46 -14.24
CA LEU A 37 -7.95 11.16 -14.04
C LEU A 37 -6.42 11.27 -14.09
N LEU A 38 -5.85 12.06 -15.01
CA LEU A 38 -4.40 12.28 -15.11
C LEU A 38 -3.85 12.92 -13.83
N ILE A 39 -4.50 13.97 -13.34
CA ILE A 39 -4.14 14.65 -12.09
C ILE A 39 -4.17 13.66 -10.92
N ASN A 40 -5.25 12.88 -10.83
CA ASN A 40 -5.43 11.90 -9.76
C ASN A 40 -4.38 10.78 -9.82
N ALA A 41 -4.12 10.23 -11.00
CA ALA A 41 -3.12 9.19 -11.21
C ALA A 41 -1.70 9.66 -10.87
N PHE A 42 -1.30 10.85 -11.35
CA PHE A 42 0.00 11.43 -11.08
C PHE A 42 0.20 11.72 -9.58
N ALA A 43 -0.77 12.38 -8.96
CA ALA A 43 -0.71 12.70 -7.54
C ALA A 43 -0.64 11.43 -6.67
N THR A 44 -1.43 10.40 -7.01
CA THR A 44 -1.42 9.13 -6.28
C THR A 44 -0.09 8.40 -6.42
N GLY A 45 0.45 8.31 -7.64
CA GLY A 45 1.75 7.69 -7.87
C GLY A 45 2.88 8.41 -7.13
N ALA A 46 2.95 9.74 -7.24
CA ALA A 46 3.94 10.56 -6.56
C ALA A 46 3.79 10.48 -5.03
N GLY A 47 2.56 10.54 -4.53
CA GLY A 47 2.26 10.40 -3.11
C GLY A 47 2.69 9.04 -2.55
N LEU A 48 2.42 7.94 -3.28
CA LEU A 48 2.89 6.60 -2.91
C LEU A 48 4.42 6.54 -2.82
N VAL A 49 5.14 7.07 -3.81
CA VAL A 49 6.61 7.11 -3.76
C VAL A 49 7.08 7.81 -2.49
N ALA A 50 6.57 9.00 -2.22
CA ALA A 50 6.98 9.79 -1.05
C ALA A 50 6.67 9.07 0.28
N LEU A 51 5.46 8.53 0.42
CA LEU A 51 5.02 7.85 1.65
C LEU A 51 5.79 6.54 1.89
N ILE A 52 6.04 5.76 0.85
CA ILE A 52 6.82 4.52 0.97
C ILE A 52 8.26 4.84 1.35
N LEU A 53 8.89 5.85 0.75
CA LEU A 53 10.24 6.27 1.11
C LEU A 53 10.33 6.77 2.56
N ALA A 54 9.34 7.55 3.01
CA ALA A 54 9.33 8.13 4.35
C ALA A 54 9.04 7.12 5.46
N LEU A 55 8.05 6.23 5.26
CA LEU A 55 7.52 5.36 6.30
C LEU A 55 7.94 3.89 6.16
N GLY A 56 8.50 3.51 5.00
CA GLY A 56 8.97 2.17 4.72
C GLY A 56 9.96 1.63 5.76
N PRO A 57 10.99 2.39 6.18
CA PRO A 57 11.93 1.95 7.22
C PRO A 57 11.26 1.66 8.57
N ILE A 58 10.06 2.20 8.84
CA ILE A 58 9.35 2.04 10.11
C ILE A 58 8.44 0.82 10.10
N SER A 59 7.57 0.68 9.07
CA SER A 59 6.51 -0.34 9.04
C SER A 59 6.60 -1.30 7.86
N GLY A 60 7.42 -1.00 6.87
CA GLY A 60 7.38 -1.63 5.55
C GLY A 60 6.45 -0.90 4.58
N ALA A 61 5.73 0.14 5.04
CA ALA A 61 4.84 0.99 4.24
C ALA A 61 3.90 0.18 3.32
N GLN A 62 3.20 -0.79 3.90
CA GLN A 62 2.30 -1.65 3.13
C GLN A 62 1.03 -0.91 2.73
N PHE A 63 0.43 -0.13 3.66
CA PHE A 63 -0.76 0.71 3.47
C PHE A 63 -1.92 0.01 2.77
N ASN A 64 -1.92 -1.32 2.74
CA ASN A 64 -2.79 -2.13 1.91
C ASN A 64 -3.04 -3.50 2.54
N PRO A 65 -4.27 -3.84 2.95
CA PRO A 65 -4.58 -5.15 3.52
C PRO A 65 -4.25 -6.32 2.59
N ALA A 66 -4.40 -6.18 1.26
CA ALA A 66 -4.07 -7.25 0.34
C ALA A 66 -2.57 -7.57 0.34
N VAL A 67 -1.71 -6.54 0.40
CA VAL A 67 -0.26 -6.70 0.56
C VAL A 67 0.06 -7.32 1.92
N THR A 68 -0.55 -6.82 2.99
CA THR A 68 -0.33 -7.27 4.36
C THR A 68 -0.66 -8.75 4.56
N LEU A 69 -1.81 -9.18 4.04
CA LEU A 69 -2.23 -10.58 4.14
C LEU A 69 -1.31 -11.52 3.32
N CYS A 70 -0.87 -11.08 2.15
CA CYS A 70 0.08 -11.85 1.35
C CYS A 70 1.48 -11.91 1.98
N ASP A 71 1.93 -10.83 2.61
CA ASP A 71 3.18 -10.84 3.38
C ASP A 71 3.12 -11.79 4.58
N ALA A 72 2.00 -11.82 5.30
CA ALA A 72 1.77 -12.79 6.37
C ALA A 72 1.74 -14.24 5.85
N TRP A 73 1.13 -14.47 4.68
CA TRP A 73 1.13 -15.79 4.02
C TRP A 73 2.54 -16.24 3.64
N LEU A 74 3.43 -15.32 3.30
CA LEU A 74 4.85 -15.61 3.01
C LEU A 74 5.71 -15.70 4.28
N GLY A 75 5.16 -15.44 5.47
CA GLY A 75 5.88 -15.49 6.75
C GLY A 75 6.63 -14.20 7.11
N GLY A 76 6.40 -13.10 6.39
CA GLY A 76 7.00 -11.79 6.69
C GLY A 76 6.40 -11.11 7.92
N LEU A 77 5.11 -11.35 8.18
CA LEU A 77 4.38 -10.91 9.36
C LEU A 77 3.70 -12.09 10.07
N ARG A 78 3.55 -12.00 11.39
CA ARG A 78 2.64 -12.90 12.09
C ARG A 78 1.19 -12.51 11.78
N TRP A 79 0.27 -13.47 11.72
CA TRP A 79 -1.13 -13.21 11.42
C TRP A 79 -1.81 -12.22 12.38
N SER A 80 -1.42 -12.23 13.65
CA SER A 80 -1.90 -11.25 14.65
C SER A 80 -1.40 -9.83 14.36
N GLU A 81 -0.18 -9.68 13.84
CA GLU A 81 0.37 -8.39 13.41
C GLU A 81 -0.32 -7.91 12.11
N ALA A 82 -0.56 -8.83 11.17
CA ALA A 82 -1.27 -8.53 9.94
C ALA A 82 -2.69 -8.03 10.22
N ALA A 83 -3.42 -8.67 11.13
CA ALA A 83 -4.74 -8.21 11.55
C ALA A 83 -4.70 -6.78 12.12
N ALA A 84 -3.72 -6.49 13.00
CA ALA A 84 -3.54 -5.15 13.56
C ALA A 84 -3.17 -4.11 12.49
N TYR A 85 -2.35 -4.48 11.49
CA TYR A 85 -2.05 -3.64 10.33
C TYR A 85 -3.30 -3.33 9.53
N CYS A 86 -4.11 -4.33 9.19
CA CYS A 86 -5.36 -4.13 8.45
C CYS A 86 -6.29 -3.15 9.17
N VAL A 87 -6.44 -3.26 10.49
CA VAL A 87 -7.23 -2.32 11.30
C VAL A 87 -6.65 -0.91 11.21
N ALA A 88 -5.34 -0.76 11.40
CA ALA A 88 -4.67 0.54 11.32
C ALA A 88 -4.83 1.18 9.93
N GLN A 89 -4.67 0.39 8.86
CA GLN A 89 -4.84 0.83 7.47
C GLN A 89 -6.27 1.27 7.17
N VAL A 90 -7.29 0.50 7.59
CA VAL A 90 -8.70 0.87 7.38
C VAL A 90 -9.06 2.14 8.16
N THR A 91 -8.64 2.24 9.43
CA THR A 91 -8.85 3.43 10.24
C THR A 91 -8.19 4.66 9.60
N GLY A 92 -6.94 4.50 9.14
CA GLY A 92 -6.22 5.54 8.42
C GLY A 92 -6.94 5.95 7.13
N ALA A 93 -7.41 4.98 6.33
CA ALA A 93 -8.14 5.25 5.09
C ALA A 93 -9.40 6.09 5.32
N CYS A 94 -10.20 5.74 6.33
CA CYS A 94 -11.38 6.52 6.70
C CYS A 94 -11.01 7.94 7.15
N ALA A 95 -9.99 8.08 7.99
CA ALA A 95 -9.50 9.39 8.43
C ALA A 95 -9.00 10.25 7.26
N GLY A 96 -8.30 9.64 6.29
CA GLY A 96 -7.81 10.32 5.09
C GLY A 96 -8.93 10.83 4.19
N ALA A 97 -9.99 10.04 3.99
CA ALA A 97 -11.16 10.47 3.21
C ALA A 97 -11.88 11.64 3.89
N ILE A 98 -12.10 11.55 5.21
CA ILE A 98 -12.71 12.61 6.01
C ILE A 98 -11.87 13.91 5.93
N ALA A 99 -10.56 13.80 6.10
CA ALA A 99 -9.65 14.93 6.01
C ALA A 99 -9.68 15.58 4.61
N ALA A 100 -9.67 14.78 3.55
CA ALA A 100 -9.76 15.28 2.18
C ALA A 100 -11.07 16.06 1.95
N ASN A 101 -12.23 15.49 2.33
CA ASN A 101 -13.50 16.17 2.21
C ASN A 101 -13.47 17.52 2.95
N ALA A 102 -13.00 17.53 4.20
CA ALA A 102 -12.92 18.75 5.02
C ALA A 102 -12.00 19.82 4.42
N MET A 103 -10.83 19.44 3.89
CA MET A 103 -9.89 20.36 3.21
C MET A 103 -10.52 21.06 2.01
N TYR A 104 -11.49 20.42 1.34
CA TYR A 104 -12.20 21.00 0.20
C TYR A 104 -13.54 21.65 0.56
N GLY A 105 -13.83 21.83 1.85
CA GLY A 105 -15.06 22.47 2.34
C GLY A 105 -16.31 21.60 2.12
N LEU A 106 -16.14 20.29 1.97
CA LEU A 106 -17.24 19.33 1.85
C LEU A 106 -17.63 18.81 3.24
N ALA A 107 -18.84 18.22 3.36
CA ALA A 107 -19.20 17.50 4.57
C ALA A 107 -18.15 16.40 4.85
N PRO A 108 -17.62 16.29 6.08
CA PRO A 108 -16.52 15.37 6.40
C PRO A 108 -16.80 13.91 6.02
N VAL A 109 -18.04 13.48 6.19
CA VAL A 109 -18.52 12.15 5.78
C VAL A 109 -19.63 12.31 4.77
N GLN A 110 -19.44 11.72 3.59
CA GLN A 110 -20.44 11.66 2.52
C GLN A 110 -20.50 10.22 2.02
N VAL A 111 -21.62 9.54 2.25
CA VAL A 111 -21.79 8.19 1.71
C VAL A 111 -21.84 8.26 0.19
N SER A 112 -20.94 7.56 -0.47
CA SER A 112 -20.81 7.61 -1.92
C SER A 112 -21.99 6.92 -2.63
N HIS A 113 -22.51 7.59 -3.65
CA HIS A 113 -23.50 7.06 -4.59
C HIS A 113 -22.85 6.60 -5.92
N HIS A 114 -21.54 6.75 -6.06
CA HIS A 114 -20.81 6.44 -7.29
C HIS A 114 -20.81 4.93 -7.55
N VAL A 115 -21.61 4.48 -8.52
CA VAL A 115 -21.79 3.07 -8.86
C VAL A 115 -20.55 2.54 -9.57
N ARG A 116 -19.98 1.45 -9.04
CA ARG A 116 -18.86 0.72 -9.64
C ARG A 116 -19.16 -0.79 -9.67
N SER A 117 -20.30 -1.14 -10.27
CA SER A 117 -20.80 -2.52 -10.32
C SER A 117 -20.86 -3.02 -11.75
N ALA A 118 -19.80 -3.73 -12.17
CA ALA A 118 -19.78 -4.47 -13.44
C ALA A 118 -18.69 -5.55 -13.39
N PRO A 119 -18.87 -6.71 -14.05
CA PRO A 119 -17.85 -7.78 -14.10
C PRO A 119 -16.49 -7.28 -14.64
N ALA A 120 -16.49 -6.35 -15.59
CA ALA A 120 -15.29 -5.75 -16.13
C ALA A 120 -14.50 -4.97 -15.05
N LEU A 121 -15.18 -4.29 -14.13
CA LEU A 121 -14.55 -3.57 -13.03
C LEU A 121 -13.94 -4.53 -12.01
N TRP A 122 -14.61 -5.63 -11.69
CA TRP A 122 -14.11 -6.65 -10.78
C TRP A 122 -12.89 -7.38 -11.37
N GLY A 123 -12.96 -7.74 -12.66
CA GLY A 123 -11.82 -8.30 -13.39
C GLY A 123 -10.64 -7.33 -13.42
N SER A 124 -10.92 -6.03 -13.59
CA SER A 124 -9.89 -4.97 -13.52
C SER A 124 -9.23 -4.88 -12.15
N GLU A 125 -10.00 -4.97 -11.05
CA GLU A 125 -9.43 -4.97 -9.69
C GLU A 125 -8.56 -6.21 -9.44
N THR A 126 -8.99 -7.39 -9.94
CA THR A 126 -8.17 -8.60 -9.88
C THR A 126 -6.83 -8.39 -10.61
N LEU A 127 -6.87 -7.86 -11.84
CA LEU A 127 -5.67 -7.61 -12.64
C LEU A 127 -4.78 -6.52 -12.03
N ALA A 128 -5.38 -5.43 -11.55
CA ALA A 128 -4.66 -4.33 -10.92
C ALA A 128 -3.91 -4.79 -9.66
N THR A 129 -4.57 -5.56 -8.80
CA THR A 129 -3.95 -6.05 -7.57
C THR A 129 -2.95 -7.16 -7.85
N PHE A 130 -3.23 -8.03 -8.82
CA PHE A 130 -2.25 -9.02 -9.30
C PHE A 130 -0.95 -8.36 -9.74
N GLY A 131 -1.02 -7.34 -10.60
CA GLY A 131 0.18 -6.67 -11.08
C GLY A 131 0.90 -5.87 -9.99
N LEU A 132 0.17 -5.30 -9.03
CA LEU A 132 0.76 -4.63 -7.88
C LEU A 132 1.64 -5.60 -7.07
N LEU A 133 1.11 -6.76 -6.70
CA LEU A 133 1.86 -7.76 -5.94
C LEU A 133 3.01 -8.36 -6.76
N LEU A 134 2.81 -8.52 -8.09
CA LEU A 134 3.89 -8.94 -8.99
C LEU A 134 5.08 -7.97 -8.93
N VAL A 135 4.81 -6.66 -8.99
CA VAL A 135 5.83 -5.61 -8.91
C VAL A 135 6.51 -5.61 -7.55
N ILE A 136 5.75 -5.68 -6.46
CA ILE A 136 6.30 -5.71 -5.09
C ILE A 136 7.23 -6.91 -4.92
N TRP A 137 6.74 -8.12 -5.19
CA TRP A 137 7.53 -9.35 -5.01
C TRP A 137 8.71 -9.45 -5.98
N GLY A 138 8.57 -8.90 -7.19
CA GLY A 138 9.67 -8.78 -8.14
C GLY A 138 10.82 -7.91 -7.61
N CYS A 139 10.50 -6.76 -7.04
CA CYS A 139 11.48 -5.87 -6.41
C CYS A 139 12.15 -6.53 -5.18
N VAL A 140 11.35 -7.16 -4.32
CA VAL A 140 11.85 -7.90 -3.13
C VAL A 140 12.81 -9.02 -3.55
N ARG A 141 12.44 -9.79 -4.56
CA ARG A 141 13.27 -10.89 -5.08
C ARG A 141 14.57 -10.41 -5.70
N ALA A 142 14.51 -9.29 -6.42
CA ALA A 142 15.70 -8.70 -7.04
C ALA A 142 16.65 -8.03 -6.02
N GLY A 143 16.26 -7.93 -4.74
CA GLY A 143 17.03 -7.21 -3.72
C GLY A 143 17.06 -5.69 -3.95
N ARG A 144 16.07 -5.17 -4.69
CA ARG A 144 15.95 -3.75 -5.08
C ARG A 144 14.96 -3.00 -4.18
N SER A 145 15.02 -3.22 -2.86
CA SER A 145 14.14 -2.55 -1.90
C SER A 145 14.14 -1.02 -2.03
N GLY A 146 15.28 -0.42 -2.35
CA GLY A 146 15.37 1.02 -2.60
C GLY A 146 14.59 1.52 -3.83
N SER A 147 14.28 0.65 -4.80
CA SER A 147 13.53 1.00 -6.00
C SER A 147 12.04 0.65 -5.89
N THR A 148 11.64 -0.09 -4.86
CA THR A 148 10.24 -0.55 -4.70
C THR A 148 9.26 0.60 -4.64
N ALA A 149 9.59 1.68 -3.94
CA ALA A 149 8.74 2.86 -3.85
C ALA A 149 8.39 3.44 -5.22
N VAL A 150 9.43 3.63 -6.07
CA VAL A 150 9.25 4.17 -7.42
C VAL A 150 8.48 3.18 -8.31
N ALA A 151 8.81 1.88 -8.23
CA ALA A 151 8.14 0.86 -9.02
C ALA A 151 6.64 0.75 -8.67
N VAL A 152 6.29 0.78 -7.39
CA VAL A 152 4.89 0.74 -6.91
C VAL A 152 4.15 2.00 -7.34
N GLY A 153 4.71 3.19 -7.11
CA GLY A 153 4.07 4.44 -7.51
C GLY A 153 3.85 4.55 -9.02
N ALA A 154 4.86 4.17 -9.81
CA ALA A 154 4.77 4.13 -11.27
C ALA A 154 3.72 3.11 -11.76
N TYR A 155 3.70 1.91 -11.16
CA TYR A 155 2.71 0.89 -11.52
C TYR A 155 1.29 1.38 -11.22
N ILE A 156 1.03 1.96 -10.05
CA ILE A 156 -0.31 2.46 -9.70
C ILE A 156 -0.71 3.61 -10.62
N ALA A 157 0.19 4.55 -10.91
CA ALA A 157 -0.10 5.62 -11.87
C ALA A 157 -0.49 5.07 -13.26
N ALA A 158 0.22 4.06 -13.75
CA ALA A 158 -0.12 3.38 -15.00
C ALA A 158 -1.48 2.65 -14.89
N ALA A 159 -1.74 1.97 -13.77
CA ALA A 159 -2.94 1.17 -13.57
C ALA A 159 -4.23 2.01 -13.54
N TYR A 160 -4.16 3.29 -13.19
CA TYR A 160 -5.27 4.22 -13.33
C TYR A 160 -5.80 4.30 -14.77
N PHE A 161 -4.94 4.08 -15.78
CA PHE A 161 -5.28 4.22 -17.19
C PHE A 161 -5.55 2.90 -17.91
N PHE A 162 -4.82 1.82 -17.58
CA PHE A 162 -5.01 0.56 -18.29
C PHE A 162 -6.10 -0.33 -17.69
N THR A 163 -6.62 0.01 -16.50
CA THR A 163 -7.71 -0.72 -15.86
C THR A 163 -9.00 0.09 -15.89
N SER A 164 -10.13 -0.56 -16.18
CA SER A 164 -11.43 0.11 -16.23
C SER A 164 -11.95 0.56 -14.87
N SER A 165 -11.44 -0.02 -13.78
CA SER A 165 -11.77 0.35 -12.39
C SER A 165 -11.01 1.58 -11.90
N THR A 166 -10.00 2.05 -12.63
CA THR A 166 -9.01 3.03 -12.18
C THR A 166 -8.15 2.56 -11.01
N SER A 167 -7.97 1.23 -10.89
CA SER A 167 -7.06 0.57 -9.97
C SER A 167 -7.13 1.02 -8.51
N PHE A 168 -8.14 0.58 -7.79
CA PHE A 168 -8.13 0.72 -6.33
C PHE A 168 -7.05 -0.18 -5.71
N ALA A 169 -7.02 -1.45 -6.13
CA ALA A 169 -6.01 -2.45 -5.79
C ALA A 169 -5.67 -2.53 -4.29
N ASN A 170 -6.61 -2.10 -3.41
CA ASN A 170 -6.37 -1.92 -1.98
C ASN A 170 -7.69 -1.94 -1.19
N PRO A 171 -7.94 -2.94 -0.33
CA PRO A 171 -9.16 -3.01 0.46
C PRO A 171 -9.39 -1.81 1.40
N ALA A 172 -8.33 -1.26 2.01
CA ALA A 172 -8.47 -0.11 2.91
C ALA A 172 -8.85 1.15 2.14
N VAL A 173 -8.20 1.41 0.99
CA VAL A 173 -8.56 2.52 0.09
C VAL A 173 -10.00 2.34 -0.40
N THR A 174 -10.41 1.13 -0.76
CA THR A 174 -11.77 0.83 -1.20
C THR A 174 -12.80 1.20 -0.14
N LEU A 175 -12.55 0.83 1.13
CA LEU A 175 -13.42 1.19 2.24
C LEU A 175 -13.42 2.70 2.50
N GLY A 176 -12.26 3.34 2.58
CA GLY A 176 -12.16 4.79 2.81
C GLY A 176 -12.91 5.61 1.76
N ARG A 177 -12.87 5.19 0.49
CA ARG A 177 -13.54 5.88 -0.63
C ARG A 177 -15.06 5.75 -0.61
N THR A 178 -15.65 4.94 0.26
CA THR A 178 -17.10 4.94 0.50
C THR A 178 -17.58 6.18 1.25
N LEU A 179 -16.65 6.91 1.90
CA LEU A 179 -16.95 8.08 2.73
C LEU A 179 -16.85 9.41 1.97
N THR A 180 -16.75 9.36 0.63
CA THR A 180 -16.70 10.55 -0.22
C THR A 180 -17.56 10.36 -1.47
N ASP A 181 -18.51 11.25 -1.70
CA ASP A 181 -19.37 11.26 -2.89
C ASP A 181 -18.79 12.20 -3.96
N THR A 182 -17.54 11.91 -4.35
CA THR A 182 -16.75 12.70 -5.29
C THR A 182 -16.21 11.82 -6.42
N PHE A 183 -15.41 12.37 -7.32
CA PHE A 183 -14.76 11.66 -8.43
C PHE A 183 -14.15 10.31 -8.01
N SER A 184 -13.55 10.27 -6.81
CA SER A 184 -12.88 9.08 -6.29
C SER A 184 -13.80 8.09 -5.57
N GLY A 185 -15.09 8.39 -5.39
CA GLY A 185 -16.02 7.60 -4.59
C GLY A 185 -16.31 6.19 -5.13
N ILE A 186 -16.84 5.35 -4.24
CA ILE A 186 -17.43 4.04 -4.55
C ILE A 186 -18.63 3.80 -3.64
N ARG A 187 -19.75 3.38 -4.22
CA ARG A 187 -20.94 3.02 -3.46
C ARG A 187 -20.64 1.86 -2.50
N PRO A 188 -21.07 1.92 -1.20
CA PRO A 188 -20.78 0.85 -0.23
C PRO A 188 -21.18 -0.56 -0.68
N ALA A 189 -22.30 -0.70 -1.41
CA ALA A 189 -22.76 -1.97 -1.93
C ALA A 189 -21.75 -2.62 -2.91
N ASP A 190 -20.95 -1.83 -3.61
CA ASP A 190 -20.02 -2.33 -4.62
C ASP A 190 -18.69 -2.82 -4.02
N VAL A 191 -18.41 -2.44 -2.78
CA VAL A 191 -17.22 -2.88 -2.02
C VAL A 191 -17.19 -4.41 -1.85
N VAL A 192 -18.37 -5.03 -1.72
CA VAL A 192 -18.53 -6.47 -1.53
C VAL A 192 -17.93 -7.28 -2.69
N ALA A 193 -17.91 -6.74 -3.89
CA ALA A 193 -17.29 -7.39 -5.06
C ALA A 193 -15.84 -6.94 -5.28
N PHE A 194 -15.52 -5.68 -4.99
CA PHE A 194 -14.17 -5.13 -5.18
C PHE A 194 -13.14 -5.81 -4.27
N ILE A 195 -13.42 -5.92 -2.97
CA ILE A 195 -12.46 -6.49 -2.02
C ILE A 195 -12.13 -7.96 -2.34
N PRO A 196 -13.09 -8.86 -2.57
CA PRO A 196 -12.77 -10.23 -3.01
C PRO A 196 -11.96 -10.27 -4.31
N ALA A 197 -12.29 -9.45 -5.30
CA ALA A 197 -11.54 -9.37 -6.56
C ALA A 197 -10.07 -8.98 -6.33
N GLN A 198 -9.82 -7.99 -5.47
CA GLN A 198 -8.47 -7.58 -5.06
C GLN A 198 -7.72 -8.73 -4.36
N LEU A 199 -8.36 -9.41 -3.42
CA LEU A 199 -7.75 -10.52 -2.69
C LEU A 199 -7.41 -11.70 -3.60
N VAL A 200 -8.27 -12.02 -4.56
CA VAL A 200 -8.00 -13.04 -5.59
C VAL A 200 -6.78 -12.66 -6.41
N GLY A 201 -6.70 -11.42 -6.89
CA GLY A 201 -5.54 -10.93 -7.64
C GLY A 201 -4.24 -11.01 -6.84
N ALA A 202 -4.28 -10.57 -5.58
CA ALA A 202 -3.14 -10.61 -4.67
C ALA A 202 -2.66 -12.04 -4.40
N ALA A 203 -3.59 -12.95 -4.11
CA ALA A 203 -3.29 -14.36 -3.86
C ALA A 203 -2.70 -15.03 -5.10
N ALA A 204 -3.28 -14.79 -6.28
CA ALA A 204 -2.80 -15.35 -7.54
C ALA A 204 -1.38 -14.87 -7.87
N ALA A 205 -1.09 -13.57 -7.72
CA ALA A 205 0.26 -13.03 -7.93
C ALA A 205 1.27 -13.64 -6.95
N THR A 206 0.90 -13.73 -5.68
CA THR A 206 1.77 -14.30 -4.64
C THR A 206 2.06 -15.78 -4.90
N ALA A 207 1.06 -16.55 -5.30
CA ALA A 207 1.23 -17.95 -5.68
C ALA A 207 2.15 -18.10 -6.90
N LEU A 208 1.95 -17.29 -7.95
CA LEU A 208 2.80 -17.26 -9.13
C LEU A 208 4.25 -16.93 -8.76
N MET A 209 4.46 -15.90 -7.95
CA MET A 209 5.80 -15.47 -7.55
C MET A 209 6.51 -16.48 -6.65
N ARG A 210 5.79 -17.23 -5.84
CA ARG A 210 6.34 -18.38 -5.08
C ARG A 210 6.81 -19.49 -6.02
N TRP A 211 6.06 -19.75 -7.08
CA TRP A 211 6.43 -20.77 -8.07
C TRP A 211 7.62 -20.32 -8.93
N LEU A 212 7.61 -19.07 -9.41
CA LEU A 212 8.73 -18.52 -10.20
C LEU A 212 10.02 -18.37 -9.38
N TYR A 213 9.89 -18.05 -8.11
CA TYR A 213 11.01 -17.77 -7.21
C TYR A 213 10.86 -18.54 -5.88
N PRO A 214 11.27 -19.83 -5.82
CA PRO A 214 11.10 -20.66 -4.63
C PRO A 214 11.72 -20.09 -3.35
N GLN A 215 12.71 -19.20 -3.46
CA GLN A 215 13.36 -18.54 -2.30
C GLN A 215 12.63 -17.26 -1.81
N LEU A 216 11.52 -16.89 -2.44
CA LEU A 216 10.77 -15.68 -2.07
C LEU A 216 10.37 -15.64 -0.58
N PRO A 217 9.85 -16.71 0.03
CA PRO A 217 9.48 -16.71 1.44
C PRO A 217 10.61 -16.35 2.40
N ALA A 218 11.85 -16.76 2.12
CA ALA A 218 13.00 -16.43 2.94
C ALA A 218 13.34 -14.92 2.96
N ARG A 219 12.80 -14.16 2.02
CA ARG A 219 13.02 -12.71 1.87
C ARG A 219 11.77 -11.87 2.11
N ALA A 220 10.64 -12.48 2.43
CA ALA A 220 9.36 -11.79 2.60
C ALA A 220 9.39 -10.74 3.74
N GLY A 221 10.21 -10.94 4.77
CA GLY A 221 10.42 -9.94 5.84
C GLY A 221 11.03 -8.60 5.38
N GLN A 222 11.36 -8.47 4.09
CA GLN A 222 11.83 -7.24 3.45
C GLN A 222 10.78 -6.69 2.45
N ALA A 223 9.52 -7.01 2.65
CA ALA A 223 8.47 -6.93 1.65
C ALA A 223 8.35 -5.58 0.96
N VAL A 224 8.22 -4.47 1.42
CA VAL A 224 8.19 -3.22 0.64
C VAL A 224 9.48 -2.43 0.84
N VAL A 225 9.94 -2.32 2.08
CA VAL A 225 11.25 -1.78 2.45
C VAL A 225 11.78 -2.59 3.62
N ALA A 226 13.07 -2.95 3.63
CA ALA A 226 13.70 -3.60 4.77
C ALA A 226 13.55 -2.72 6.02
N HIS A 227 12.83 -3.21 7.02
CA HIS A 227 12.80 -2.55 8.32
C HIS A 227 13.94 -3.11 9.19
N GLU A 228 14.57 -2.26 9.97
CA GLU A 228 15.63 -2.67 10.90
C GLU A 228 15.07 -3.72 11.86
N GLN A 229 15.57 -4.94 11.75
CA GLN A 229 15.41 -5.91 12.85
C GLN A 229 16.15 -5.35 14.07
N PRO A 230 15.59 -5.46 15.28
CA PRO A 230 16.33 -5.09 16.48
C PRO A 230 17.66 -5.87 16.46
N ARG A 231 18.77 -5.16 16.43
CA ARG A 231 20.09 -5.80 16.55
C ARG A 231 20.07 -6.63 17.81
N ASP A 232 20.26 -7.93 17.64
CA ASP A 232 20.45 -8.85 18.77
C ASP A 232 21.69 -8.38 19.54
N ARG A 233 21.45 -7.75 20.70
CA ARG A 233 22.53 -7.23 21.56
C ARG A 233 23.36 -8.34 22.19
N SER A 234 23.01 -9.60 21.97
CA SER A 234 23.72 -10.76 22.52
C SER A 234 24.99 -11.14 21.73
N ALA A 235 25.13 -10.71 20.47
CA ALA A 235 26.29 -11.04 19.64
C ALA A 235 27.53 -10.12 19.89
N GLY A 236 27.39 -9.08 20.68
CA GLY A 236 28.47 -8.09 20.94
C GLY A 236 29.36 -8.36 22.13
N ALA A 237 29.06 -9.41 22.96
CA ALA A 237 29.79 -9.67 24.19
C ALA A 237 30.91 -10.71 24.08
N ALA A 238 31.06 -11.38 22.94
CA ALA A 238 32.06 -12.45 22.76
C ALA A 238 33.14 -12.04 21.75
N GLY A 239 34.00 -11.10 22.07
CA GLY A 239 35.08 -10.75 21.14
C GLY A 239 35.97 -9.57 21.57
N ARG A 240 36.36 -9.50 22.82
CA ARG A 240 37.53 -8.69 23.18
C ARG A 240 38.78 -9.62 23.13
N PRO A 241 39.70 -9.44 22.17
CA PRO A 241 40.98 -10.11 22.23
C PRO A 241 41.79 -9.53 23.38
N ALA A 242 42.30 -10.43 24.24
CA ALA A 242 43.16 -10.15 25.37
C ALA A 242 44.43 -9.39 24.91
N GLY A 243 44.85 -8.43 25.74
CA GLY A 243 45.89 -7.48 25.43
C GLY A 243 47.23 -8.08 25.03
N VAL A 244 47.79 -7.47 23.98
CA VAL A 244 49.21 -7.59 23.62
C VAL A 244 50.04 -6.79 24.65
N ARG A 245 50.78 -7.48 25.54
CA ARG A 245 51.82 -6.89 26.37
C ARG A 245 52.92 -6.33 25.45
N ARG A 246 53.09 -5.03 25.42
CA ARG A 246 54.31 -4.41 24.91
C ARG A 246 55.41 -4.55 25.94
N THR A 247 56.40 -5.42 25.69
CA THR A 247 57.74 -5.39 26.32
C THR A 247 58.50 -4.21 25.75
N ARG A 248 58.96 -3.33 26.66
CA ARG A 248 59.98 -2.32 26.35
C ARG A 248 61.35 -2.99 26.35
N LEU A 249 62.15 -2.74 25.38
CA LEU A 249 63.59 -2.59 25.39
C LEU A 249 63.94 -1.27 24.76
#